data_8efe5da79f698c9bf19b47fda1a21e8a
#
_entry.id   8efe5da79f698c9bf19b47fda1a21e8a
#
_cell.length_a   1.000
_cell.length_b   1.000
_cell.length_c   1.000
_cell.angle_alpha   90.00
_cell.angle_beta   90.00
_cell.angle_gamma   90.00
#
_symmetry.space_group_name_H-M   'P 1'
#
loop_
_entity.id
_entity.type
_entity.pdbx_description
1 polymer ?
#
loop_
_entity_poly.entity_id
_entity_poly.type
_entity_poly.pdbx_seq_one_letter_code
_entity_poly.pdbx_strand_id
1 'polypeptide(L)'
;MSFEGWPELSDLLYKLAKRPIFKPKGDDIGWDKEQKCWSIPTGAAELISPAVYRKGTTRANSNVLRWDGWACIDVDDYEGSFEEIIRSFGDYHYVCYSTGSSTKDKPKFRLVFPLTCAVKAEKIPHFWHALNAEFLGVADAQTKDLARMFYVPGKYPDAFNFIFTNEGPVADPYELMKKHPFHERTRGNFLDRLPPEIRDKVIRQRKSQLTRDVTWTSYRDCPFVKQSLVAEYKAITGTGWYYTMYRIMVSIAATAIHRGFDISAEDVADLCKEIDAETGGWYRKRNMRSEAERAITWVYGNGSQ
;
A
#
# COMPACT_ATOMS: atom_id res chain seq x y z
N MET A 1 9.46 11.16 -17.30
CA MET A 1 10.81 11.74 -17.43
C MET A 1 11.81 10.68 -17.01
N SER A 2 12.91 10.51 -17.75
CA SER A 2 14.09 9.76 -17.34
C SER A 2 15.14 10.74 -16.85
N PHE A 3 15.93 10.36 -15.84
CA PHE A 3 17.00 11.18 -15.27
C PHE A 3 18.33 10.53 -15.58
N GLU A 4 19.32 11.33 -15.97
CA GLU A 4 20.69 10.87 -16.23
C GLU A 4 21.54 10.74 -14.96
N GLY A 5 20.94 10.97 -13.78
CA GLY A 5 21.60 10.81 -12.49
C GLY A 5 21.04 11.69 -11.39
N TRP A 6 21.64 11.57 -10.21
CA TRP A 6 21.21 12.30 -9.01
C TRP A 6 21.23 13.84 -9.16
N PRO A 7 22.25 14.48 -9.77
CA PRO A 7 22.26 15.94 -9.89
C PRO A 7 21.04 16.47 -10.63
N GLU A 8 20.65 15.82 -11.73
CA GLU A 8 19.49 16.21 -12.53
C GLU A 8 18.18 16.05 -11.73
N LEU A 9 18.03 14.95 -10.97
CA LEU A 9 16.86 14.75 -10.11
C LEU A 9 16.80 15.80 -9.00
N SER A 10 17.92 16.08 -8.32
CA SER A 10 18.00 17.10 -7.28
C SER A 10 17.60 18.47 -7.81
N ASP A 11 18.18 18.92 -8.92
CA ASP A 11 17.85 20.18 -9.58
C ASP A 11 16.36 20.25 -9.97
N LEU A 12 15.82 19.16 -10.47
CA LEU A 12 14.39 19.08 -10.79
C LEU A 12 13.51 19.24 -9.55
N LEU A 13 13.84 18.60 -8.42
CA LEU A 13 13.09 18.74 -7.18
C LEU A 13 13.07 20.20 -6.71
N TYR A 14 14.22 20.90 -6.75
CA TYR A 14 14.30 22.33 -6.42
C TYR A 14 13.53 23.24 -7.38
N LYS A 15 13.51 22.93 -8.68
CA LYS A 15 12.70 23.66 -9.66
C LYS A 15 11.20 23.47 -9.39
N LEU A 16 10.79 22.24 -9.13
CA LEU A 16 9.39 21.89 -8.85
C LEU A 16 8.92 22.51 -7.53
N ALA A 17 9.76 22.58 -6.50
CA ALA A 17 9.43 23.17 -5.21
C ALA A 17 9.04 24.67 -5.31
N LYS A 18 9.42 25.36 -6.38
CA LYS A 18 9.08 26.78 -6.63
C LYS A 18 7.72 26.94 -7.33
N ARG A 19 7.17 25.86 -7.92
CA ARG A 19 5.92 25.91 -8.71
C ARG A 19 4.70 25.85 -7.79
N PRO A 20 3.70 26.71 -7.99
CA PRO A 20 2.39 26.54 -7.36
C PRO A 20 1.74 25.27 -7.94
N ILE A 21 1.40 24.33 -7.07
CA ILE A 21 0.74 23.07 -7.43
C ILE A 21 -0.29 22.69 -6.38
N PHE A 22 -1.19 21.79 -6.74
CA PHE A 22 -2.16 21.22 -5.80
C PHE A 22 -2.24 19.70 -5.97
N LYS A 23 -2.65 19.00 -4.93
CA LYS A 23 -2.91 17.56 -4.98
C LYS A 23 -4.31 17.36 -5.61
N PRO A 24 -4.41 16.75 -6.80
CA PRO A 24 -5.70 16.53 -7.43
C PRO A 24 -6.52 15.53 -6.62
N LYS A 25 -7.83 15.78 -6.51
CA LYS A 25 -8.80 14.83 -5.96
C LYS A 25 -9.30 13.89 -7.07
N GLY A 26 -9.93 12.78 -6.68
CA GLY A 26 -10.42 11.81 -7.66
C GLY A 26 -11.38 12.39 -8.69
N ASP A 27 -12.19 13.37 -8.30
CA ASP A 27 -13.16 14.04 -9.18
C ASP A 27 -12.50 15.07 -10.13
N ASP A 28 -11.28 15.51 -9.85
CA ASP A 28 -10.51 16.42 -10.70
C ASP A 28 -9.89 15.71 -11.91
N ILE A 29 -9.83 14.37 -11.89
CA ILE A 29 -9.18 13.55 -12.91
C ILE A 29 -10.24 12.78 -13.67
N GLY A 30 -10.45 13.12 -14.94
CA GLY A 30 -11.41 12.47 -15.84
C GLY A 30 -10.76 11.66 -16.95
N TRP A 31 -11.45 10.63 -17.44
CA TRP A 31 -11.07 9.96 -18.68
C TRP A 31 -11.77 10.63 -19.86
N ASP A 32 -11.02 11.30 -20.71
CA ASP A 32 -11.53 11.83 -21.99
C ASP A 32 -11.70 10.68 -22.98
N LYS A 33 -12.96 10.39 -23.31
CA LYS A 33 -13.31 9.29 -24.23
C LYS A 33 -12.97 9.61 -25.70
N GLU A 34 -12.98 10.88 -26.09
CA GLU A 34 -12.69 11.31 -27.44
C GLU A 34 -11.17 11.28 -27.71
N GLN A 35 -10.40 11.85 -26.79
CA GLN A 35 -8.95 11.90 -26.92
C GLN A 35 -8.26 10.63 -26.40
N LYS A 36 -9.00 9.69 -25.78
CA LYS A 36 -8.49 8.44 -25.16
C LYS A 36 -7.33 8.70 -24.19
N CYS A 37 -7.41 9.77 -23.43
CA CYS A 37 -6.40 10.15 -22.46
C CYS A 37 -7.04 10.59 -21.12
N TRP A 38 -6.23 10.65 -20.07
CA TRP A 38 -6.65 11.21 -18.79
C TRP A 38 -6.56 12.75 -18.84
N SER A 39 -7.68 13.41 -18.57
CA SER A 39 -7.70 14.85 -18.33
C SER A 39 -7.16 15.12 -16.93
N ILE A 40 -6.04 15.83 -16.86
CA ILE A 40 -5.39 16.23 -15.61
C ILE A 40 -5.42 17.75 -15.53
N PRO A 41 -5.92 18.36 -14.45
CA PRO A 41 -5.99 19.81 -14.32
C PRO A 41 -4.61 20.47 -14.40
N THR A 42 -4.53 21.62 -15.00
CA THR A 42 -3.31 22.43 -15.02
C THR A 42 -2.88 22.78 -13.60
N GLY A 43 -1.60 22.55 -13.28
CA GLY A 43 -1.07 22.77 -11.93
C GLY A 43 -1.27 21.61 -10.97
N ALA A 44 -1.84 20.49 -11.40
CA ALA A 44 -1.88 19.27 -10.60
C ALA A 44 -0.47 18.74 -10.34
N ALA A 45 -0.23 18.28 -9.12
CA ALA A 45 1.05 17.71 -8.71
C ALA A 45 1.37 16.42 -9.51
N GLU A 46 2.54 16.38 -10.07
CA GLU A 46 3.08 15.22 -10.79
C GLU A 46 3.55 14.14 -9.80
N LEU A 47 3.79 12.93 -10.31
CA LEU A 47 4.27 11.79 -9.54
C LEU A 47 5.62 11.32 -10.08
N ILE A 48 6.54 10.98 -9.17
CA ILE A 48 7.83 10.36 -9.47
C ILE A 48 7.93 8.99 -8.80
N SER A 49 8.73 8.10 -9.36
CA SER A 49 8.98 6.76 -8.81
C SER A 49 10.43 6.34 -9.07
N PRO A 50 11.11 5.69 -8.11
CA PRO A 50 12.44 5.09 -8.35
C PRO A 50 12.35 3.82 -9.21
N ALA A 51 11.15 3.28 -9.43
CA ALA A 51 10.94 2.00 -10.08
C ALA A 51 11.16 2.05 -11.59
N VAL A 52 12.01 1.14 -12.08
CA VAL A 52 12.13 0.81 -13.49
C VAL A 52 11.25 -0.39 -13.80
N TYR A 53 10.39 -0.25 -14.79
CA TYR A 53 9.41 -1.27 -15.18
C TYR A 53 9.87 -2.07 -16.40
N ARG A 54 9.36 -3.29 -16.51
CA ARG A 54 9.49 -4.07 -17.74
C ARG A 54 8.86 -3.32 -18.91
N LYS A 55 9.59 -3.22 -20.04
CA LYS A 55 9.11 -2.49 -21.22
C LYS A 55 7.74 -3.01 -21.70
N GLY A 56 6.83 -2.09 -22.01
CA GLY A 56 5.49 -2.41 -22.52
C GLY A 56 4.50 -2.89 -21.46
N THR A 57 4.82 -2.76 -20.16
CA THR A 57 3.92 -3.15 -19.08
C THR A 57 3.34 -1.96 -18.32
N THR A 58 2.26 -2.19 -17.59
CA THR A 58 1.62 -1.19 -16.73
C THR A 58 2.29 -1.12 -15.36
N ARG A 59 1.99 -0.07 -14.59
CA ARG A 59 2.44 0.09 -13.21
C ARG A 59 1.84 -1.02 -12.33
N ALA A 60 2.67 -1.98 -11.93
CA ALA A 60 2.36 -3.01 -10.96
C ALA A 60 3.64 -3.51 -10.30
N ASN A 61 3.57 -3.99 -9.05
CA ASN A 61 4.75 -4.52 -8.34
C ASN A 61 5.43 -5.67 -9.10
N SER A 62 4.64 -6.53 -9.75
CA SER A 62 5.14 -7.65 -10.58
C SER A 62 5.92 -7.22 -11.82
N ASN A 63 5.79 -5.98 -12.25
CA ASN A 63 6.45 -5.42 -13.43
C ASN A 63 7.71 -4.60 -13.09
N VAL A 64 7.97 -4.39 -11.79
CA VAL A 64 9.17 -3.67 -11.34
C VAL A 64 10.39 -4.57 -11.51
N LEU A 65 11.42 -4.06 -12.16
CA LEU A 65 12.71 -4.73 -12.33
C LEU A 65 13.71 -4.34 -11.23
N ARG A 66 13.72 -3.07 -10.88
CA ARG A 66 14.65 -2.50 -9.89
C ARG A 66 14.21 -1.08 -9.49
N TRP A 67 14.76 -0.59 -8.39
CA TRP A 67 14.88 0.86 -8.14
C TRP A 67 16.26 1.33 -8.64
N ASP A 68 16.27 2.46 -9.34
CA ASP A 68 17.47 2.88 -10.05
C ASP A 68 17.95 4.26 -9.58
N GLY A 69 19.12 4.28 -8.95
CA GLY A 69 19.84 5.49 -8.59
C GLY A 69 19.30 6.30 -7.42
N TRP A 70 18.08 6.05 -6.92
CA TRP A 70 17.51 6.76 -5.78
C TRP A 70 16.40 5.98 -5.06
N ALA A 71 16.11 6.39 -3.83
CA ALA A 71 15.00 5.90 -3.02
C ALA A 71 14.31 7.05 -2.30
N CYS A 72 13.11 6.80 -1.78
CA CYS A 72 12.36 7.81 -1.03
C CYS A 72 11.67 7.21 0.19
N ILE A 73 11.73 7.92 1.31
CA ILE A 73 10.94 7.67 2.52
C ILE A 73 9.86 8.75 2.62
N ASP A 74 8.62 8.36 2.89
CA ASP A 74 7.49 9.24 3.20
C ASP A 74 7.26 9.25 4.71
N VAL A 75 7.26 10.42 5.32
CA VAL A 75 7.10 10.61 6.77
C VAL A 75 5.84 11.43 7.03
N ASP A 76 4.79 10.76 7.52
CA ASP A 76 3.48 11.37 7.75
C ASP A 76 3.19 11.64 9.23
N ASP A 77 3.81 10.91 10.14
CA ASP A 77 3.55 10.96 11.58
C ASP A 77 4.83 11.26 12.38
N TYR A 78 5.50 12.36 12.02
CA TYR A 78 6.64 12.84 12.78
C TYR A 78 6.18 13.75 13.94
N GLU A 79 6.64 13.45 15.16
CA GLU A 79 6.24 14.15 16.37
C GLU A 79 7.21 15.29 16.77
N GLY A 80 8.31 15.45 16.03
CA GLY A 80 9.33 16.47 16.31
C GLY A 80 9.08 17.80 15.58
N SER A 81 9.86 18.82 15.95
CA SER A 81 9.86 20.13 15.28
C SER A 81 10.61 20.09 13.94
N PHE A 82 10.41 21.13 13.11
CA PHE A 82 11.14 21.25 11.85
C PHE A 82 12.67 21.35 12.06
N GLU A 83 13.10 22.01 13.13
CA GLU A 83 14.51 22.13 13.51
C GLU A 83 15.12 20.78 13.91
N GLU A 84 14.31 19.89 14.48
CA GLU A 84 14.74 18.54 14.83
C GLU A 84 14.86 17.63 13.60
N ILE A 85 14.05 17.83 12.57
CA ILE A 85 14.19 17.12 11.29
C ILE A 85 15.62 17.24 10.77
N ILE A 86 16.15 18.48 10.75
CA ILE A 86 17.50 18.76 10.25
C ILE A 86 18.57 18.05 11.09
N ARG A 87 18.33 17.85 12.38
CA ARG A 87 19.33 17.23 13.30
C ARG A 87 19.21 15.71 13.38
N SER A 88 18.03 15.15 13.17
CA SER A 88 17.72 13.76 13.56
C SER A 88 17.89 12.75 12.44
N PHE A 89 17.89 13.16 11.17
CA PHE A 89 17.94 12.23 10.05
C PHE A 89 19.33 12.09 9.45
N GLY A 90 20.28 11.80 10.30
CA GLY A 90 21.48 11.09 9.97
C GLY A 90 22.52 11.72 9.06
N ASP A 91 23.53 10.93 8.82
CA ASP A 91 24.77 11.32 8.15
C ASP A 91 24.73 11.17 6.62
N TYR A 92 23.56 10.85 6.04
CA TYR A 92 23.45 10.57 4.59
C TYR A 92 23.14 11.80 3.76
N HIS A 93 23.53 11.76 2.49
CA HIS A 93 23.10 12.74 1.50
C HIS A 93 21.64 12.49 1.12
N TYR A 94 20.80 13.52 1.24
CA TYR A 94 19.40 13.47 0.80
C TYR A 94 18.84 14.88 0.50
N VAL A 95 17.78 14.91 -0.29
CA VAL A 95 16.89 16.07 -0.41
C VAL A 95 15.64 15.80 0.42
N CYS A 96 15.33 16.69 1.35
CA CYS A 96 14.10 16.69 2.14
C CYS A 96 13.14 17.72 1.60
N TYR A 97 11.87 17.34 1.40
CA TYR A 97 10.83 18.30 1.02
C TYR A 97 9.48 17.98 1.66
N SER A 98 8.69 19.03 1.92
CA SER A 98 7.37 18.91 2.52
C SER A 98 6.33 18.32 1.58
N THR A 99 5.32 17.66 2.14
CA THR A 99 4.14 17.22 1.39
C THR A 99 3.03 18.28 1.39
N GLY A 100 2.01 18.12 0.54
CA GLY A 100 0.88 19.04 0.44
C GLY A 100 -0.03 19.10 1.67
N SER A 101 0.17 18.23 2.66
CA SER A 101 -0.57 18.21 3.94
C SER A 101 0.31 18.55 5.14
N SER A 102 1.52 19.07 4.92
CA SER A 102 2.45 19.47 5.97
C SER A 102 1.96 20.73 6.67
N THR A 103 2.05 20.78 8.01
CA THR A 103 1.81 21.98 8.82
C THR A 103 3.04 22.27 9.65
N LYS A 104 3.13 23.49 10.25
CA LYS A 104 4.24 23.82 11.16
C LYS A 104 4.24 22.93 12.40
N ASP A 105 3.07 22.63 12.94
CA ASP A 105 2.91 21.84 14.17
C ASP A 105 3.06 20.33 13.92
N LYS A 106 2.73 19.89 12.72
CA LYS A 106 2.88 18.49 12.29
C LYS A 106 3.51 18.43 10.90
N PRO A 107 4.85 18.54 10.81
CA PRO A 107 5.54 18.51 9.53
C PRO A 107 5.45 17.12 8.89
N LYS A 108 5.01 17.09 7.62
CA LYS A 108 4.97 15.90 6.77
C LYS A 108 5.90 16.11 5.60
N PHE A 109 6.78 15.15 5.36
CA PHE A 109 7.86 15.32 4.41
C PHE A 109 8.34 14.03 3.78
N ARG A 110 9.18 14.18 2.75
CA ARG A 110 9.86 13.11 2.07
C ARG A 110 11.36 13.33 2.10
N LEU A 111 12.07 12.22 2.33
CA LEU A 111 13.52 12.15 2.21
C LEU A 111 13.84 11.37 0.94
N VAL A 112 14.51 12.02 -0.01
CA VAL A 112 14.93 11.39 -1.28
C VAL A 112 16.44 11.22 -1.24
N PHE A 113 16.89 9.98 -1.38
CA PHE A 113 18.29 9.58 -1.23
C PHE A 113 18.88 9.15 -2.56
N PRO A 114 20.06 9.67 -2.96
CA PRO A 114 20.86 9.01 -3.99
C PRO A 114 21.37 7.67 -3.48
N LEU A 115 21.51 6.71 -4.39
CA LEU A 115 22.04 5.39 -4.10
C LEU A 115 23.32 5.15 -4.89
N THR A 116 24.28 4.45 -4.28
CA THR A 116 25.53 4.03 -4.96
C THR A 116 25.29 3.07 -6.10
N CYS A 117 24.20 2.30 -6.05
CA CYS A 117 23.84 1.33 -7.09
C CYS A 117 22.32 1.04 -7.09
N ALA A 118 21.88 0.38 -8.15
CA ALA A 118 20.49 -0.06 -8.29
C ALA A 118 20.15 -1.21 -7.34
N VAL A 119 18.89 -1.24 -6.88
CA VAL A 119 18.34 -2.29 -6.02
C VAL A 119 17.38 -3.16 -6.84
N LYS A 120 17.70 -4.43 -7.05
CA LYS A 120 16.84 -5.37 -7.77
C LYS A 120 15.51 -5.60 -7.05
N ALA A 121 14.46 -5.90 -7.82
CA ALA A 121 13.09 -6.03 -7.31
C ALA A 121 12.97 -6.98 -6.11
N GLU A 122 13.65 -8.12 -6.13
CA GLU A 122 13.64 -9.10 -5.05
C GLU A 122 14.32 -8.61 -3.76
N LYS A 123 15.17 -7.57 -3.85
CA LYS A 123 15.87 -6.98 -2.69
C LYS A 123 15.18 -5.72 -2.16
N ILE A 124 14.26 -5.12 -2.91
CA ILE A 124 13.59 -3.88 -2.49
C ILE A 124 12.90 -4.00 -1.13
N PRO A 125 12.18 -5.08 -0.78
CA PRO A 125 11.56 -5.22 0.54
C PRO A 125 12.57 -5.18 1.70
N HIS A 126 13.72 -5.86 1.54
CA HIS A 126 14.81 -5.81 2.51
C HIS A 126 15.45 -4.42 2.57
N PHE A 127 15.74 -3.83 1.42
CA PHE A 127 16.33 -2.49 1.36
C PHE A 127 15.42 -1.43 1.97
N TRP A 128 14.11 -1.46 1.67
CA TRP A 128 13.14 -0.54 2.29
C TRP A 128 13.11 -0.69 3.82
N HIS A 129 13.12 -1.95 4.31
CA HIS A 129 13.22 -2.22 5.75
C HIS A 129 14.50 -1.63 6.35
N ALA A 130 15.64 -1.85 5.71
CA ALA A 130 16.93 -1.38 6.18
C ALA A 130 17.00 0.15 6.21
N LEU A 131 16.51 0.80 5.14
CA LEU A 131 16.43 2.25 5.05
C LEU A 131 15.50 2.84 6.14
N ASN A 132 14.33 2.23 6.34
CA ASN A 132 13.42 2.67 7.40
C ASN A 132 14.02 2.46 8.80
N ALA A 133 14.70 1.36 9.04
CA ALA A 133 15.37 1.09 10.32
C ALA A 133 16.52 2.07 10.60
N GLU A 134 17.27 2.46 9.58
CA GLU A 134 18.33 3.47 9.68
C GLU A 134 17.76 4.85 10.09
N PHE A 135 16.55 5.16 9.63
CA PHE A 135 15.82 6.38 9.96
C PHE A 135 14.76 6.17 11.06
N LEU A 136 15.10 5.38 12.09
CA LEU A 136 14.34 5.20 13.32
C LEU A 136 12.90 4.64 13.14
N GLY A 137 12.61 4.03 12.00
CA GLY A 137 11.30 3.43 11.74
C GLY A 137 10.17 4.42 11.44
N VAL A 138 10.49 5.66 11.08
CA VAL A 138 9.49 6.74 10.85
C VAL A 138 8.78 6.69 9.50
N ALA A 139 9.21 5.82 8.58
CA ALA A 139 8.60 5.72 7.26
C ALA A 139 7.17 5.16 7.33
N ASP A 140 6.26 5.77 6.56
CA ASP A 140 4.93 5.22 6.37
C ASP A 140 4.99 3.80 5.79
N ALA A 141 4.48 2.83 6.55
CA ALA A 141 4.47 1.41 6.17
C ALA A 141 3.72 1.12 4.85
N GLN A 142 2.88 2.02 4.38
CA GLN A 142 2.19 1.91 3.10
C GLN A 142 3.13 2.15 1.91
N THR A 143 4.31 2.76 2.13
CA THR A 143 5.27 3.11 1.06
C THR A 143 6.25 1.99 0.69
N LYS A 144 6.12 0.82 1.29
CA LYS A 144 6.98 -0.36 1.04
C LYS A 144 6.73 -1.09 -0.28
N ASP A 145 5.70 -0.71 -1.05
CA ASP A 145 5.39 -1.36 -2.33
C ASP A 145 6.43 -0.98 -3.40
N LEU A 146 6.79 -1.95 -4.24
CA LEU A 146 7.86 -1.80 -5.25
C LEU A 146 7.54 -0.72 -6.28
N ALA A 147 6.26 -0.60 -6.64
CA ALA A 147 5.75 0.33 -7.65
C ALA A 147 5.29 1.68 -7.04
N ARG A 148 5.81 2.04 -5.86
CA ARG A 148 5.41 3.27 -5.17
C ARG A 148 5.70 4.49 -6.02
N MET A 149 4.76 5.43 -5.97
CA MET A 149 4.90 6.76 -6.56
C MET A 149 4.75 7.82 -5.47
N PHE A 150 5.47 8.91 -5.64
CA PHE A 150 5.50 10.02 -4.70
C PHE A 150 5.13 11.31 -5.42
N TYR A 151 4.26 12.12 -4.82
CA TYR A 151 4.03 13.46 -5.34
C TYR A 151 5.31 14.31 -5.25
N VAL A 152 5.58 15.06 -6.29
CA VAL A 152 6.72 15.97 -6.34
C VAL A 152 6.58 17.10 -5.32
N PRO A 153 7.68 17.76 -4.94
CA PRO A 153 7.61 19.01 -4.16
C PRO A 153 6.93 20.12 -4.95
N GLY A 154 6.39 21.11 -4.24
CA GLY A 154 5.81 22.30 -4.84
C GLY A 154 5.28 23.26 -3.78
N LYS A 155 4.81 24.42 -4.20
CA LYS A 155 4.10 25.36 -3.34
C LYS A 155 2.63 24.96 -3.27
N TYR A 156 2.32 24.06 -2.33
CA TYR A 156 0.95 23.65 -2.05
C TYR A 156 0.23 24.77 -1.28
N PRO A 157 -1.03 25.10 -1.65
CA PRO A 157 -1.84 26.04 -0.89
C PRO A 157 -1.99 25.54 0.56
N ASP A 158 -1.91 26.48 1.50
CA ASP A 158 -2.13 26.25 2.93
C ASP A 158 -1.18 25.25 3.61
N ALA A 159 -0.17 24.75 2.89
CA ALA A 159 0.83 23.86 3.45
C ALA A 159 2.06 24.61 3.96
N PHE A 160 2.71 24.06 4.98
CA PHE A 160 4.05 24.48 5.38
C PHE A 160 5.07 23.91 4.40
N ASN A 161 5.39 24.72 3.35
CA ASN A 161 6.25 24.29 2.26
C ASN A 161 7.72 24.55 2.59
N PHE A 162 8.55 23.51 2.46
CA PHE A 162 9.99 23.60 2.58
C PHE A 162 10.70 22.56 1.69
N ILE A 163 11.95 22.86 1.36
CA ILE A 163 12.90 21.96 0.72
C ILE A 163 14.31 22.31 1.17
N PHE A 164 15.12 21.31 1.50
CA PHE A 164 16.53 21.47 1.80
C PHE A 164 17.31 20.22 1.48
N THR A 165 18.62 20.33 1.37
CA THR A 165 19.55 19.22 1.17
C THR A 165 20.35 19.01 2.46
N ASN A 166 20.50 17.76 2.87
CA ASN A 166 21.49 17.34 3.84
C ASN A 166 22.69 16.76 3.08
N GLU A 167 23.85 17.29 3.36
CA GLU A 167 25.11 16.80 2.77
C GLU A 167 25.67 15.66 3.61
N GLY A 168 26.12 14.61 2.93
CA GLY A 168 26.68 13.43 3.56
C GLY A 168 27.08 12.37 2.54
N PRO A 169 27.48 11.19 2.97
CA PRO A 169 27.75 10.06 2.08
C PRO A 169 26.50 9.58 1.37
N VAL A 170 26.68 9.16 0.12
CA VAL A 170 25.62 8.51 -0.67
C VAL A 170 25.27 7.16 -0.04
N ALA A 171 23.99 6.84 0.07
CA ALA A 171 23.54 5.61 0.68
C ALA A 171 23.92 4.38 -0.16
N ASP A 172 24.61 3.42 0.46
CA ASP A 172 24.87 2.11 -0.14
C ASP A 172 23.75 1.13 0.27
N PRO A 173 22.95 0.64 -0.68
CA PRO A 173 21.83 -0.23 -0.35
C PRO A 173 22.27 -1.56 0.28
N TYR A 174 23.41 -2.10 -0.14
CA TYR A 174 23.85 -3.40 0.35
C TYR A 174 24.50 -3.32 1.72
N GLU A 175 25.23 -2.24 2.01
CA GLU A 175 25.75 -1.99 3.36
C GLU A 175 24.62 -1.72 4.37
N LEU A 176 23.57 -0.97 3.95
CA LEU A 176 22.37 -0.80 4.77
C LEU A 176 21.65 -2.12 5.06
N MET A 177 21.47 -2.96 4.04
CA MET A 177 20.84 -4.28 4.22
C MET A 177 21.68 -5.19 5.11
N LYS A 178 23.00 -5.10 5.07
CA LYS A 178 23.91 -5.86 5.94
C LYS A 178 23.84 -5.37 7.39
N LYS A 179 23.75 -4.06 7.60
CA LYS A 179 23.61 -3.43 8.92
C LYS A 179 22.25 -3.77 9.56
N HIS A 180 21.19 -3.87 8.77
CA HIS A 180 19.82 -4.16 9.22
C HIS A 180 19.31 -5.46 8.59
N PRO A 181 19.63 -6.64 9.15
CA PRO A 181 19.17 -7.91 8.63
C PRO A 181 17.64 -7.96 8.59
N PHE A 182 17.11 -8.34 7.45
CA PHE A 182 15.67 -8.50 7.23
C PHE A 182 15.34 -9.99 7.20
N HIS A 183 14.75 -10.46 8.27
CA HIS A 183 14.03 -11.71 8.20
C HIS A 183 12.68 -11.39 7.57
N GLU A 184 12.55 -11.63 6.28
CA GLU A 184 11.25 -11.69 5.67
C GLU A 184 10.43 -12.65 6.55
N ARG A 185 9.57 -12.09 7.41
CA ARG A 185 8.52 -12.89 7.98
C ARG A 185 7.79 -13.37 6.76
N THR A 186 8.08 -14.59 6.36
CA THR A 186 7.31 -15.32 5.38
C THR A 186 5.88 -15.29 5.92
N ARG A 187 5.12 -14.24 5.58
CA ARG A 187 3.66 -14.23 5.58
C ARG A 187 3.17 -15.16 4.47
N GLY A 188 3.95 -16.17 4.16
CA GLY A 188 3.53 -17.36 3.50
C GLY A 188 2.91 -18.19 4.59
N ASN A 189 1.61 -18.24 4.55
CA ASN A 189 0.81 -19.24 5.16
C ASN A 189 1.54 -20.59 5.10
N PHE A 190 1.45 -21.38 6.16
CA PHE A 190 1.98 -22.77 6.15
C PHE A 190 1.61 -23.49 4.84
N LEU A 191 0.38 -23.26 4.34
CA LEU A 191 -0.08 -23.82 3.07
C LEU A 191 0.67 -23.30 1.83
N ASP A 192 1.16 -22.05 1.85
CA ASP A 192 1.90 -21.49 0.72
C ASP A 192 3.33 -22.05 0.60
N ARG A 193 3.82 -22.68 1.68
CA ARG A 193 5.11 -23.40 1.74
C ARG A 193 5.00 -24.84 1.25
N LEU A 194 3.78 -25.35 1.09
CA LEU A 194 3.54 -26.70 0.63
C LEU A 194 3.46 -26.74 -0.91
N PRO A 195 3.95 -27.81 -1.54
CA PRO A 195 3.66 -28.06 -2.94
C PRO A 195 2.15 -28.02 -3.19
N PRO A 196 1.69 -27.53 -4.37
CA PRO A 196 0.26 -27.35 -4.65
C PRO A 196 -0.59 -28.61 -4.36
N GLU A 197 -0.07 -29.79 -4.70
CA GLU A 197 -0.75 -31.08 -4.49
C GLU A 197 -0.95 -31.41 -3.00
N ILE A 198 0.04 -31.08 -2.17
CA ILE A 198 -0.05 -31.32 -0.72
C ILE A 198 -0.96 -30.29 -0.07
N ARG A 199 -0.87 -29.02 -0.51
CA ARG A 199 -1.77 -27.95 -0.08
C ARG A 199 -3.23 -28.31 -0.31
N ASP A 200 -3.56 -28.79 -1.52
CA ASP A 200 -4.92 -29.17 -1.88
C ASP A 200 -5.41 -30.40 -1.08
N LYS A 201 -4.53 -31.32 -0.74
CA LYS A 201 -4.86 -32.44 0.16
C LYS A 201 -5.19 -31.96 1.57
N VAL A 202 -4.38 -31.05 2.14
CA VAL A 202 -4.61 -30.50 3.47
C VAL A 202 -5.91 -29.70 3.52
N ILE A 203 -6.19 -28.88 2.51
CA ILE A 203 -7.45 -28.14 2.41
C ILE A 203 -8.64 -29.10 2.32
N ARG A 204 -8.58 -30.14 1.48
CA ARG A 204 -9.64 -31.15 1.36
C ARG A 204 -9.89 -31.89 2.66
N GLN A 205 -8.84 -32.29 3.37
CA GLN A 205 -8.96 -32.97 4.66
C GLN A 205 -9.60 -32.05 5.71
N ARG A 206 -9.23 -30.77 5.78
CA ARG A 206 -9.86 -29.80 6.69
C ARG A 206 -11.33 -29.60 6.35
N LYS A 207 -11.68 -29.48 5.07
CA LYS A 207 -13.07 -29.35 4.62
C LYS A 207 -13.92 -30.57 4.94
N SER A 208 -13.37 -31.78 4.87
CA SER A 208 -14.13 -33.03 5.16
C SER A 208 -14.54 -33.15 6.63
N GLN A 209 -14.01 -32.32 7.52
CA GLN A 209 -14.36 -32.29 8.94
C GLN A 209 -15.43 -31.24 9.27
N LEU A 210 -15.88 -30.47 8.28
CA LEU A 210 -16.85 -29.42 8.45
C LEU A 210 -18.26 -29.91 8.11
N THR A 211 -19.27 -29.32 8.76
CA THR A 211 -20.68 -29.60 8.54
C THR A 211 -21.39 -28.48 7.78
N ARG A 212 -22.63 -28.72 7.35
CA ARG A 212 -23.50 -27.73 6.70
C ARG A 212 -24.89 -27.72 7.34
N ASP A 213 -24.95 -27.80 8.64
CA ASP A 213 -26.17 -27.93 9.44
C ASP A 213 -26.78 -26.59 9.87
N VAL A 214 -26.17 -25.46 9.53
CA VAL A 214 -26.64 -24.11 9.82
C VAL A 214 -27.24 -23.48 8.58
N THR A 215 -28.44 -22.93 8.70
CA THR A 215 -29.13 -22.19 7.63
C THR A 215 -29.41 -20.77 8.06
N TRP A 216 -29.46 -19.84 7.12
CA TRP A 216 -29.83 -18.43 7.31
C TRP A 216 -30.62 -17.91 6.11
N THR A 217 -31.34 -16.83 6.30
CA THR A 217 -32.12 -16.19 5.24
C THR A 217 -31.53 -14.85 4.79
N SER A 218 -30.71 -14.24 5.63
CA SER A 218 -30.11 -12.92 5.41
C SER A 218 -28.80 -12.78 6.19
N TYR A 219 -27.97 -11.80 5.84
CA TYR A 219 -26.78 -11.47 6.65
C TYR A 219 -27.14 -11.06 8.09
N ARG A 220 -28.40 -10.66 8.37
CA ARG A 220 -28.86 -10.25 9.69
C ARG A 220 -29.03 -11.42 10.66
N ASP A 221 -29.46 -12.55 10.17
CA ASP A 221 -29.68 -13.78 10.94
C ASP A 221 -28.55 -14.80 10.78
N CYS A 222 -27.60 -14.54 9.88
CA CYS A 222 -26.43 -15.40 9.70
C CYS A 222 -25.49 -15.34 10.94
N PRO A 223 -25.27 -16.47 11.64
CA PRO A 223 -24.50 -16.50 12.88
C PRO A 223 -22.99 -16.23 12.67
N PHE A 224 -22.53 -16.20 11.43
CA PHE A 224 -21.12 -15.96 11.08
C PHE A 224 -20.84 -14.47 10.79
N VAL A 225 -21.88 -13.65 10.62
CA VAL A 225 -21.74 -12.23 10.31
C VAL A 225 -21.63 -11.40 11.60
N LYS A 226 -20.54 -10.66 11.73
CA LYS A 226 -20.37 -9.70 12.83
C LYS A 226 -21.05 -8.39 12.47
N GLN A 227 -22.18 -8.09 13.11
CA GLN A 227 -22.98 -6.89 12.85
C GLN A 227 -22.21 -5.59 13.10
N SER A 228 -21.21 -5.58 13.98
CA SER A 228 -20.34 -4.41 14.21
C SER A 228 -19.52 -4.05 12.97
N LEU A 229 -19.00 -5.05 12.22
CA LEU A 229 -18.28 -4.80 10.97
C LEU A 229 -19.21 -4.33 9.85
N VAL A 230 -20.44 -4.81 9.83
CA VAL A 230 -21.48 -4.33 8.90
C VAL A 230 -21.81 -2.87 9.17
N ALA A 231 -21.97 -2.50 10.44
CA ALA A 231 -22.20 -1.11 10.85
C ALA A 231 -21.02 -0.21 10.46
N GLU A 232 -19.79 -0.67 10.68
CA GLU A 232 -18.57 0.03 10.24
C GLU A 232 -18.58 0.26 8.72
N TYR A 233 -18.93 -0.76 7.91
CA TYR A 233 -19.04 -0.65 6.47
C TYR A 233 -20.07 0.38 6.02
N LYS A 234 -21.26 0.35 6.61
CA LYS A 234 -22.36 1.28 6.28
C LYS A 234 -22.06 2.73 6.69
N ALA A 235 -21.22 2.94 7.68
CA ALA A 235 -20.83 4.27 8.14
C ALA A 235 -19.71 4.92 7.31
N ILE A 236 -19.17 4.25 6.30
CA ILE A 236 -18.09 4.81 5.46
C ILE A 236 -18.64 5.93 4.59
N THR A 237 -18.04 7.11 4.68
CA THR A 237 -18.44 8.30 3.91
C THR A 237 -17.43 8.68 2.80
N GLY A 238 -16.31 7.98 2.68
CA GLY A 238 -15.24 8.36 1.75
C GLY A 238 -14.58 7.16 1.08
N THR A 239 -13.43 6.77 1.58
CA THR A 239 -12.63 5.66 1.03
C THR A 239 -12.50 4.52 2.05
N GLY A 240 -12.02 3.35 1.62
CA GLY A 240 -11.77 2.22 2.52
C GLY A 240 -12.84 1.12 2.49
N TRP A 241 -13.93 1.30 1.74
CA TRP A 241 -15.01 0.30 1.65
C TRP A 241 -14.56 -1.04 1.05
N TYR A 242 -13.59 -1.08 0.13
CA TYR A 242 -13.00 -2.34 -0.33
C TYR A 242 -12.28 -3.10 0.79
N TYR A 243 -11.51 -2.40 1.58
CA TYR A 243 -10.78 -2.98 2.71
C TYR A 243 -11.75 -3.52 3.77
N THR A 244 -12.76 -2.73 4.13
CA THR A 244 -13.74 -3.12 5.15
C THR A 244 -14.61 -4.28 4.67
N MET A 245 -15.06 -4.30 3.40
CA MET A 245 -15.78 -5.44 2.84
C MET A 245 -14.92 -6.71 2.83
N TYR A 246 -13.65 -6.63 2.47
CA TYR A 246 -12.76 -7.78 2.53
C TYR A 246 -12.55 -8.28 3.97
N ARG A 247 -12.49 -7.39 4.97
CA ARG A 247 -12.49 -7.77 6.39
C ARG A 247 -13.77 -8.49 6.80
N ILE A 248 -14.93 -8.09 6.28
CA ILE A 248 -16.21 -8.78 6.49
C ILE A 248 -16.11 -10.20 5.92
N MET A 249 -15.68 -10.37 4.67
CA MET A 249 -15.52 -11.68 4.04
C MET A 249 -14.61 -12.60 4.85
N VAL A 250 -13.44 -12.11 5.27
CA VAL A 250 -12.50 -12.86 6.13
C VAL A 250 -13.14 -13.21 7.47
N SER A 251 -13.87 -12.28 8.09
CA SER A 251 -14.52 -12.51 9.38
C SER A 251 -15.62 -13.57 9.30
N ILE A 252 -16.43 -13.56 8.23
CA ILE A 252 -17.47 -14.56 7.99
C ILE A 252 -16.82 -15.93 7.82
N ALA A 253 -15.84 -16.05 6.91
CA ALA A 253 -15.14 -17.29 6.65
C ALA A 253 -14.45 -17.84 7.91
N ALA A 254 -13.74 -16.99 8.66
CA ALA A 254 -13.05 -17.40 9.88
C ALA A 254 -14.03 -17.88 10.95
N THR A 255 -15.15 -17.16 11.14
CA THR A 255 -16.16 -17.54 12.14
C THR A 255 -16.85 -18.86 11.78
N ALA A 256 -17.20 -19.05 10.51
CA ALA A 256 -17.82 -20.28 10.03
C ALA A 256 -16.87 -21.49 10.20
N ILE A 257 -15.65 -21.40 9.69
CA ILE A 257 -14.66 -22.47 9.74
C ILE A 257 -14.29 -22.81 11.20
N HIS A 258 -14.14 -21.79 12.06
CA HIS A 258 -13.85 -22.01 13.48
C HIS A 258 -15.00 -22.72 14.21
N ARG A 259 -16.25 -22.50 13.79
CA ARG A 259 -17.43 -23.21 14.31
C ARG A 259 -17.69 -24.57 13.63
N GLY A 260 -16.79 -25.02 12.78
CA GLY A 260 -16.93 -26.32 12.09
C GLY A 260 -17.88 -26.31 10.89
N PHE A 261 -18.21 -25.13 10.32
CA PHE A 261 -19.13 -25.00 9.19
C PHE A 261 -18.37 -24.81 7.86
N ASP A 262 -18.72 -25.63 6.84
CA ASP A 262 -18.18 -25.54 5.47
C ASP A 262 -18.89 -24.43 4.68
N ILE A 263 -18.47 -23.19 4.90
CA ILE A 263 -19.01 -22.06 4.15
C ILE A 263 -18.41 -21.98 2.75
N SER A 264 -19.24 -21.82 1.73
CA SER A 264 -18.80 -21.67 0.35
C SER A 264 -18.46 -20.20 0.02
N ALA A 265 -17.70 -20.01 -1.05
CA ALA A 265 -17.44 -18.67 -1.58
C ALA A 265 -18.71 -17.99 -2.09
N GLU A 266 -19.70 -18.76 -2.53
CA GLU A 266 -21.01 -18.27 -2.94
C GLU A 266 -21.79 -17.73 -1.73
N ASP A 267 -21.85 -18.49 -0.64
CA ASP A 267 -22.50 -18.05 0.60
C ASP A 267 -21.92 -16.73 1.12
N VAL A 268 -20.58 -16.62 1.18
CA VAL A 268 -19.90 -15.38 1.62
C VAL A 268 -20.18 -14.24 0.67
N ALA A 269 -20.13 -14.49 -0.65
CA ALA A 269 -20.38 -13.48 -1.66
C ALA A 269 -21.82 -12.96 -1.62
N ASP A 270 -22.79 -13.84 -1.42
CA ASP A 270 -24.21 -13.45 -1.39
C ASP A 270 -24.55 -12.64 -0.14
N LEU A 271 -24.05 -13.04 1.03
CA LEU A 271 -24.13 -12.23 2.25
C LEU A 271 -23.53 -10.82 2.06
N CYS A 272 -22.35 -10.75 1.41
CA CYS A 272 -21.69 -9.48 1.15
C CYS A 272 -22.39 -8.63 0.09
N LYS A 273 -23.00 -9.22 -0.93
CA LYS A 273 -23.85 -8.51 -1.91
C LYS A 273 -25.08 -7.89 -1.24
N GLU A 274 -25.72 -8.62 -0.33
CA GLU A 274 -26.85 -8.11 0.42
C GLU A 274 -26.45 -6.91 1.29
N ILE A 275 -25.30 -6.99 1.99
CA ILE A 275 -24.77 -5.87 2.77
C ILE A 275 -24.47 -4.66 1.88
N ASP A 276 -23.83 -4.86 0.71
CA ASP A 276 -23.45 -3.79 -0.21
C ASP A 276 -24.66 -3.13 -0.88
N ALA A 277 -25.72 -3.90 -1.11
CA ALA A 277 -26.96 -3.39 -1.70
C ALA A 277 -27.69 -2.36 -0.82
N GLU A 278 -27.46 -2.42 0.50
CA GLU A 278 -28.02 -1.46 1.46
C GLU A 278 -27.20 -0.14 1.58
N THR A 279 -26.10 -0.05 0.87
CA THR A 279 -25.28 1.15 0.75
C THR A 279 -25.48 1.81 -0.62
N GLY A 280 -24.49 2.11 -1.36
CA GLY A 280 -24.60 2.60 -2.76
C GLY A 280 -24.21 1.55 -3.80
N GLY A 281 -24.05 0.29 -3.41
CA GLY A 281 -23.53 -0.76 -4.28
C GLY A 281 -22.09 -0.47 -4.69
N TRP A 282 -21.26 -0.08 -3.75
CA TRP A 282 -19.89 0.39 -3.98
C TRP A 282 -18.97 -0.68 -4.55
N TYR A 283 -19.33 -1.96 -4.31
CA TYR A 283 -18.51 -3.11 -4.73
C TYR A 283 -18.81 -3.62 -6.14
N ARG A 284 -19.72 -2.99 -6.90
CA ARG A 284 -20.24 -3.45 -8.21
C ARG A 284 -19.16 -3.73 -9.26
N LYS A 285 -17.99 -3.07 -9.17
CA LYS A 285 -16.90 -3.21 -10.14
C LYS A 285 -15.95 -4.38 -9.85
N ARG A 286 -16.15 -5.13 -8.75
CA ARG A 286 -15.31 -6.24 -8.37
C ARG A 286 -16.10 -7.55 -8.31
N ASN A 287 -15.42 -8.66 -8.60
CA ASN A 287 -16.01 -9.98 -8.49
C ASN A 287 -15.99 -10.43 -7.01
N MET A 288 -17.12 -10.25 -6.31
CA MET A 288 -17.26 -10.63 -4.89
C MET A 288 -16.96 -12.11 -4.64
N ARG A 289 -17.34 -13.00 -5.57
CA ARG A 289 -17.07 -14.43 -5.43
C ARG A 289 -15.57 -14.74 -5.41
N SER A 290 -14.81 -14.15 -6.33
CA SER A 290 -13.35 -14.31 -6.37
C SER A 290 -12.67 -13.73 -5.13
N GLU A 291 -13.17 -12.62 -4.58
CA GLU A 291 -12.67 -12.04 -3.34
C GLU A 291 -13.02 -12.93 -2.12
N ALA A 292 -14.21 -13.54 -2.10
CA ALA A 292 -14.62 -14.49 -1.08
C ALA A 292 -13.79 -15.79 -1.12
N GLU A 293 -13.48 -16.31 -2.32
CA GLU A 293 -12.55 -17.45 -2.49
C GLU A 293 -11.17 -17.14 -1.89
N ARG A 294 -10.65 -15.93 -2.14
CA ARG A 294 -9.38 -15.47 -1.55
C ARG A 294 -9.46 -15.37 -0.03
N ALA A 295 -10.57 -14.85 0.50
CA ALA A 295 -10.78 -14.73 1.94
C ALA A 295 -10.83 -16.10 2.62
N ILE A 296 -11.55 -17.05 2.06
CA ILE A 296 -11.63 -18.44 2.56
C ILE A 296 -10.27 -19.11 2.50
N THR A 297 -9.56 -19.01 1.37
CA THR A 297 -8.21 -19.55 1.21
C THR A 297 -7.25 -18.96 2.25
N TRP A 298 -7.34 -17.66 2.51
CA TRP A 298 -6.55 -16.99 3.53
C TRP A 298 -6.83 -17.55 4.93
N VAL A 299 -8.11 -17.79 5.27
CA VAL A 299 -8.51 -18.36 6.58
C VAL A 299 -7.99 -19.77 6.75
N TYR A 300 -8.16 -20.64 5.78
CA TYR A 300 -7.61 -22.01 5.85
C TYR A 300 -6.10 -22.03 6.09
N GLY A 301 -5.47 -21.00 5.63
CA GLY A 301 -4.06 -20.87 5.77
C GLY A 301 -3.55 -20.29 7.07
N ASN A 302 -4.27 -19.36 7.66
CA ASN A 302 -3.87 -18.66 8.88
C ASN A 302 -4.62 -19.15 10.14
N GLY A 303 -5.59 -20.04 9.98
CA GLY A 303 -6.49 -20.49 11.03
C GLY A 303 -5.94 -21.58 11.96
N SER A 304 -4.63 -21.64 12.18
CA SER A 304 -3.98 -22.55 13.16
C SER A 304 -3.14 -21.71 14.14
N GLN A 305 -3.81 -20.80 14.88
CA GLN A 305 -3.30 -20.26 16.13
C GLN A 305 -4.42 -20.21 17.14
#